data_8de8f0924b658e49d63179fdc1ce8ffc
#
_entry.id   8de8f0924b658e49d63179fdc1ce8ffc
#
_cell.length_a   1.000
_cell.length_b   1.000
_cell.length_c   1.000
_cell.angle_alpha   90.00
_cell.angle_beta   90.00
_cell.angle_gamma   90.00
#
_symmetry.space_group_name_H-M   'P 1'
#
loop_
_entity.id
_entity.type
_entity.pdbx_description
1 polymer ?
#
loop_
_entity_poly.entity_id
_entity_poly.type
_entity_poly.pdbx_seq_one_letter_code
_entity_poly.pdbx_strand_id
1 'polypeptide(L)'
;WNAHLQTFIGYRKNLMGEKIDLVIVGAGPAGMAAAVEAAGHKLSVLVLDEQPEEGGQIYRSVSTTERLRPETYALLGDDYQNGKKLQLSFQQTGVKYLSNAIVWNIEPDMTVNYLHNGSTHQVRASRLLIATGAQERPVPIPGWTLPGVMGAAAADVLLKSSGVVPS
;
A
#
# COMPACT_ATOMS: atom_id res chain seq x y z
N TRP A 1 -5.38 -23.29 -30.78
CA TRP A 1 -4.07 -23.14 -30.13
C TRP A 1 -3.39 -21.82 -30.49
N ASN A 2 -3.52 -21.30 -31.73
CA ASN A 2 -2.89 -20.04 -32.14
C ASN A 2 -3.54 -18.76 -31.58
N ALA A 3 -4.84 -18.76 -31.24
CA ALA A 3 -5.53 -17.58 -30.74
C ALA A 3 -5.14 -17.24 -29.28
N HIS A 4 -4.88 -18.24 -28.45
CA HIS A 4 -4.42 -18.03 -27.06
C HIS A 4 -2.96 -17.53 -26.96
N LEU A 5 -2.10 -17.92 -27.89
CA LEU A 5 -0.72 -17.43 -27.91
C LEU A 5 -0.62 -15.95 -28.34
N GLN A 6 -1.48 -15.50 -29.24
CA GLN A 6 -1.53 -14.08 -29.65
C GLN A 6 -2.05 -13.16 -28.54
N THR A 7 -2.94 -13.64 -27.69
CA THR A 7 -3.42 -12.89 -26.51
C THR A 7 -2.28 -12.74 -25.49
N PHE A 8 -1.45 -13.78 -25.29
CA PHE A 8 -0.29 -13.71 -24.39
C PHE A 8 0.83 -12.78 -24.89
N ILE A 9 1.04 -12.68 -26.21
CA ILE A 9 2.06 -11.82 -26.83
C ILE A 9 1.61 -10.35 -26.87
N GLY A 10 0.30 -10.08 -26.96
CA GLY A 10 -0.27 -8.72 -26.93
C GLY A 10 -0.09 -8.00 -25.57
N TYR A 11 -0.01 -8.73 -24.47
CA TYR A 11 0.18 -8.20 -23.12
C TYR A 11 1.61 -7.68 -22.83
N ARG A 12 2.61 -8.06 -23.61
CA ARG A 12 4.00 -7.60 -23.43
C ARG A 12 4.28 -6.17 -23.90
N LYS A 13 3.34 -5.48 -24.55
CA LYS A 13 3.67 -4.28 -25.34
C LYS A 13 3.45 -2.93 -24.65
N ASN A 14 2.94 -2.87 -23.41
CA ASN A 14 2.49 -1.58 -22.86
C ASN A 14 3.34 -0.90 -21.80
N LEU A 15 4.49 -1.44 -21.35
CA LEU A 15 5.37 -0.73 -20.40
C LEU A 15 6.88 -0.99 -20.63
N MET A 16 7.28 -1.47 -21.78
CA MET A 16 8.73 -1.61 -22.11
C MET A 16 9.44 -0.28 -22.44
N GLY A 17 8.86 0.89 -22.08
CA GLY A 17 9.38 2.19 -22.53
C GLY A 17 9.92 3.12 -21.44
N GLU A 18 9.40 3.07 -20.22
CA GLU A 18 9.84 4.01 -19.18
C GLU A 18 10.57 3.30 -18.05
N LYS A 19 11.87 3.57 -17.96
CA LYS A 19 12.67 3.16 -16.80
C LYS A 19 12.35 4.11 -15.65
N ILE A 20 11.70 3.58 -14.61
CA ILE A 20 11.40 4.33 -13.38
C ILE A 20 12.64 4.33 -12.49
N ASP A 21 13.01 5.49 -11.94
CA ASP A 21 14.17 5.61 -11.05
C ASP A 21 13.97 4.84 -9.76
N LEU A 22 12.76 4.91 -9.18
CA LEU A 22 12.42 4.25 -7.95
C LEU A 22 11.00 3.67 -8.01
N VAL A 23 10.87 2.36 -7.83
CA VAL A 23 9.58 1.71 -7.54
C VAL A 23 9.50 1.43 -6.05
N ILE A 24 8.41 1.83 -5.42
CA ILE A 24 8.13 1.59 -4.00
C ILE A 24 6.94 0.63 -3.89
N VAL A 25 7.10 -0.45 -3.17
CA VAL A 25 6.02 -1.40 -2.87
C VAL A 25 5.52 -1.19 -1.46
N GLY A 26 4.30 -0.69 -1.35
CA GLY A 26 3.64 -0.30 -0.11
C GLY A 26 3.60 1.21 0.11
N ALA A 27 2.40 1.76 0.32
CA ALA A 27 2.14 3.17 0.66
C ALA A 27 1.82 3.38 2.15
N GLY A 28 2.44 2.59 3.02
CA GLY A 28 2.47 2.85 4.46
C GLY A 28 3.38 4.03 4.79
N PRO A 29 3.57 4.36 6.09
CA PRO A 29 4.38 5.52 6.50
C PRO A 29 5.77 5.56 5.86
N ALA A 30 6.46 4.41 5.81
CA ALA A 30 7.79 4.32 5.22
C ALA A 30 7.80 4.58 3.72
N GLY A 31 6.83 3.99 2.98
CA GLY A 31 6.72 4.18 1.53
C GLY A 31 6.34 5.60 1.17
N MET A 32 5.40 6.21 1.89
CA MET A 32 5.02 7.61 1.70
C MET A 32 6.19 8.57 1.97
N ALA A 33 6.89 8.39 3.08
CA ALA A 33 8.04 9.23 3.42
C ALA A 33 9.15 9.13 2.36
N ALA A 34 9.46 7.91 1.91
CA ALA A 34 10.43 7.68 0.86
C ALA A 34 10.02 8.31 -0.48
N ALA A 35 8.73 8.26 -0.82
CA ALA A 35 8.22 8.88 -2.04
C ALA A 35 8.31 10.42 -1.98
N VAL A 36 8.00 11.03 -0.83
CA VAL A 36 8.14 12.48 -0.60
C VAL A 36 9.59 12.89 -0.80
N GLU A 37 10.53 12.20 -0.17
CA GLU A 37 11.96 12.50 -0.28
C GLU A 37 12.47 12.32 -1.71
N ALA A 38 12.14 11.21 -2.35
CA ALA A 38 12.56 10.92 -3.72
C ALA A 38 12.01 11.96 -4.73
N ALA A 39 10.77 12.41 -4.54
CA ALA A 39 10.18 13.48 -5.35
C ALA A 39 10.92 14.80 -5.18
N GLY A 40 11.35 15.14 -3.96
CA GLY A 40 12.18 16.30 -3.67
C GLY A 40 13.50 16.30 -4.48
N HIS A 41 14.03 15.12 -4.77
CA HIS A 41 15.20 14.91 -5.62
C HIS A 41 14.89 14.78 -7.12
N LYS A 42 13.65 15.03 -7.52
CA LYS A 42 13.17 14.96 -8.92
C LYS A 42 13.35 13.58 -9.57
N LEU A 43 13.31 12.52 -8.79
CA LEU A 43 13.31 11.15 -9.30
C LEU A 43 11.94 10.81 -9.86
N SER A 44 11.91 10.00 -10.92
CA SER A 44 10.68 9.36 -11.37
C SER A 44 10.31 8.24 -10.40
N VAL A 45 9.16 8.39 -9.71
CA VAL A 45 8.73 7.47 -8.66
C VAL A 45 7.39 6.84 -9.03
N LEU A 46 7.29 5.52 -8.84
CA LEU A 46 6.04 4.77 -8.89
C LEU A 46 5.83 4.09 -7.54
N VAL A 47 4.70 4.35 -6.91
CA VAL A 47 4.27 3.68 -5.68
C VAL A 47 3.14 2.70 -6.00
N LEU A 48 3.31 1.43 -5.61
CA LEU A 48 2.33 0.35 -5.77
C LEU A 48 1.84 -0.07 -4.38
N ASP A 49 0.53 -0.06 -4.16
CA ASP A 49 -0.06 -0.50 -2.90
C ASP A 49 -1.29 -1.36 -3.15
N GLU A 50 -1.43 -2.47 -2.43
CA GLU A 50 -2.58 -3.36 -2.53
C GLU A 50 -3.86 -2.77 -1.91
N GLN A 51 -3.71 -1.78 -1.02
CA GLN A 51 -4.84 -1.14 -0.35
C GLN A 51 -5.50 -0.08 -1.24
N PRO A 52 -6.78 0.24 -0.99
CA PRO A 52 -7.51 1.24 -1.77
C PRO A 52 -7.04 2.68 -1.48
N GLU A 53 -6.41 2.92 -0.33
CA GLU A 53 -5.89 4.22 0.09
C GLU A 53 -4.54 4.07 0.79
N GLU A 54 -3.73 5.12 0.72
CA GLU A 54 -2.43 5.18 1.38
C GLU A 54 -2.58 5.33 2.90
N GLY A 55 -1.50 5.02 3.64
CA GLY A 55 -1.44 5.08 5.11
C GLY A 55 -1.03 3.76 5.74
N GLY A 56 -1.23 2.66 5.03
CA GLY A 56 -0.93 1.31 5.52
C GLY A 56 -1.76 0.97 6.75
N GLN A 57 -1.23 0.17 7.66
CA GLN A 57 -1.96 -0.19 8.89
C GLN A 57 -1.86 0.91 9.96
N ILE A 58 -0.73 1.63 10.04
CA ILE A 58 -0.50 2.64 11.08
C ILE A 58 -1.41 3.85 10.89
N TYR A 59 -1.52 4.37 9.66
CA TYR A 59 -2.33 5.54 9.33
C TYR A 59 -3.58 5.16 8.52
N ARG A 60 -4.07 3.92 8.71
CA ARG A 60 -5.26 3.41 8.02
C ARG A 60 -6.43 4.37 8.17
N SER A 61 -7.01 4.76 7.03
CA SER A 61 -8.20 5.60 6.95
C SER A 61 -8.10 6.95 7.69
N VAL A 62 -6.89 7.49 7.89
CA VAL A 62 -6.68 8.69 8.73
C VAL A 62 -7.54 9.87 8.29
N SER A 63 -7.65 10.15 7.00
CA SER A 63 -8.50 11.22 6.46
C SER A 63 -9.99 10.91 6.59
N THR A 64 -10.37 9.65 6.37
CA THR A 64 -11.76 9.21 6.47
C THR A 64 -12.23 9.22 7.92
N THR A 65 -11.38 8.80 8.86
CA THR A 65 -11.67 8.81 10.29
C THR A 65 -11.80 10.23 10.82
N GLU A 66 -10.90 11.13 10.44
CA GLU A 66 -11.01 12.56 10.78
C GLU A 66 -12.38 13.15 10.37
N ARG A 67 -12.80 12.86 9.14
CA ARG A 67 -14.03 13.44 8.58
C ARG A 67 -15.30 12.81 9.11
N LEU A 68 -15.34 11.47 9.23
CA LEU A 68 -16.58 10.73 9.54
C LEU A 68 -16.72 10.33 11.01
N ARG A 69 -15.60 10.26 11.73
CA ARG A 69 -15.54 9.79 13.12
C ARG A 69 -14.58 10.64 13.96
N PRO A 70 -14.86 11.95 14.14
CA PRO A 70 -13.93 12.87 14.81
C PRO A 70 -13.62 12.46 16.26
N GLU A 71 -14.56 11.81 16.96
CA GLU A 71 -14.32 11.30 18.31
C GLU A 71 -13.31 10.15 18.32
N THR A 72 -13.44 9.20 17.38
CA THR A 72 -12.45 8.12 17.20
C THR A 72 -11.09 8.70 16.80
N TYR A 73 -11.08 9.70 15.91
CA TYR A 73 -9.85 10.37 15.50
C TYR A 73 -9.12 11.04 16.67
N ALA A 74 -9.87 11.72 17.55
CA ALA A 74 -9.33 12.30 18.77
C ALA A 74 -8.80 11.23 19.76
N LEU A 75 -9.53 10.12 19.92
CA LEU A 75 -9.13 9.00 20.77
C LEU A 75 -7.83 8.34 20.34
N LEU A 76 -7.59 8.23 19.02
CA LEU A 76 -6.39 7.62 18.47
C LEU A 76 -5.10 8.47 18.69
N GLY A 77 -5.25 9.73 19.10
CA GLY A 77 -4.16 10.57 19.58
C GLY A 77 -3.26 11.13 18.50
N ASP A 78 -2.25 11.90 18.94
CA ASP A 78 -1.39 12.71 18.09
C ASP A 78 -0.55 11.89 17.11
N ASP A 79 -0.08 10.72 17.52
CA ASP A 79 0.73 9.86 16.65
C ASP A 79 -0.03 9.41 15.41
N TYR A 80 -1.31 9.05 15.58
CA TYR A 80 -2.17 8.73 14.46
C TYR A 80 -2.50 9.97 13.61
N GLN A 81 -2.78 11.10 14.27
CA GLN A 81 -3.12 12.35 13.61
C GLN A 81 -1.96 12.91 12.76
N ASN A 82 -0.71 12.69 13.17
CA ASN A 82 0.48 13.04 12.39
C ASN A 82 0.54 12.34 11.02
N GLY A 83 -0.11 11.19 10.88
CA GLY A 83 -0.27 10.51 9.61
C GLY A 83 -0.96 11.35 8.53
N LYS A 84 -1.87 12.24 8.93
CA LYS A 84 -2.52 13.18 8.02
C LYS A 84 -1.55 14.12 7.34
N LYS A 85 -0.56 14.62 8.07
CA LYS A 85 0.47 15.53 7.52
C LYS A 85 1.30 14.81 6.47
N LEU A 86 1.72 13.58 6.76
CA LEU A 86 2.49 12.77 5.82
C LEU A 86 1.67 12.41 4.57
N GLN A 87 0.40 12.05 4.75
CA GLN A 87 -0.52 11.77 3.64
C GLN A 87 -0.67 12.99 2.72
N LEU A 88 -0.90 14.18 3.28
CA LEU A 88 -0.99 15.42 2.50
C LEU A 88 0.32 15.73 1.77
N SER A 89 1.47 15.58 2.44
CA SER A 89 2.76 15.78 1.80
C SER A 89 2.95 14.81 0.63
N PHE A 90 2.59 13.54 0.81
CA PHE A 90 2.67 12.53 -0.25
C PHE A 90 1.77 12.89 -1.45
N GLN A 91 0.51 13.24 -1.21
CA GLN A 91 -0.43 13.64 -2.27
C GLN A 91 0.04 14.87 -3.06
N GLN A 92 0.74 15.80 -2.40
CA GLN A 92 1.28 17.01 -3.03
C GLN A 92 2.51 16.75 -3.91
N THR A 93 3.17 15.61 -3.79
CA THR A 93 4.36 15.29 -4.60
C THR A 93 4.05 15.11 -6.08
N GLY A 94 2.82 14.71 -6.42
CA GLY A 94 2.45 14.33 -7.78
C GLY A 94 3.11 13.05 -8.29
N VAL A 95 3.75 12.24 -7.43
CA VAL A 95 4.30 10.93 -7.82
C VAL A 95 3.20 10.00 -8.32
N LYS A 96 3.54 9.11 -9.23
CA LYS A 96 2.59 8.12 -9.73
C LYS A 96 2.28 7.12 -8.62
N TYR A 97 1.03 7.11 -8.15
CA TYR A 97 0.53 6.19 -7.14
C TYR A 97 -0.56 5.31 -7.73
N LEU A 98 -0.45 4.00 -7.56
CA LEU A 98 -1.45 3.01 -7.95
C LEU A 98 -1.93 2.27 -6.70
N SER A 99 -3.13 2.58 -6.25
CA SER A 99 -3.86 1.81 -5.24
C SER A 99 -4.46 0.55 -5.88
N ASN A 100 -4.82 -0.44 -5.06
CA ASN A 100 -5.30 -1.75 -5.51
C ASN A 100 -4.35 -2.43 -6.51
N ALA A 101 -3.06 -2.19 -6.36
CA ALA A 101 -1.99 -2.75 -7.19
C ALA A 101 -1.26 -3.85 -6.40
N ILE A 102 -1.50 -5.10 -6.74
CA ILE A 102 -0.94 -6.26 -6.04
C ILE A 102 0.35 -6.68 -6.73
N VAL A 103 1.49 -6.45 -6.09
CA VAL A 103 2.79 -6.95 -6.56
C VAL A 103 2.88 -8.43 -6.21
N TRP A 104 3.07 -9.28 -7.23
CA TRP A 104 3.12 -10.73 -7.06
C TRP A 104 4.45 -11.36 -7.42
N ASN A 105 5.32 -10.65 -8.14
CA ASN A 105 6.67 -11.13 -8.45
C ASN A 105 7.63 -9.96 -8.69
N ILE A 106 8.89 -10.16 -8.31
CA ILE A 106 10.00 -9.25 -8.58
C ILE A 106 11.13 -10.10 -9.15
N GLU A 107 11.56 -9.76 -10.36
CA GLU A 107 12.62 -10.48 -11.06
C GLU A 107 14.00 -9.95 -10.68
N PRO A 108 15.07 -10.74 -10.85
CA PRO A 108 16.44 -10.33 -10.50
C PRO A 108 16.92 -9.06 -11.23
N ASP A 109 16.35 -8.76 -12.41
CA ASP A 109 16.67 -7.58 -13.20
C ASP A 109 15.88 -6.32 -12.78
N MET A 110 15.22 -6.36 -11.61
CA MET A 110 14.35 -5.31 -11.05
C MET A 110 13.07 -5.07 -11.86
N THR A 111 12.59 -6.07 -12.61
CA THR A 111 11.25 -6.05 -13.19
C THR A 111 10.23 -6.42 -12.13
N VAL A 112 9.29 -5.51 -11.86
CA VAL A 112 8.20 -5.68 -10.90
C VAL A 112 6.93 -6.05 -11.67
N ASN A 113 6.35 -7.20 -11.34
CA ASN A 113 5.11 -7.70 -11.91
C ASN A 113 3.96 -7.43 -10.92
N TYR A 114 2.90 -6.78 -11.38
CA TYR A 114 1.76 -6.44 -10.53
C TYR A 114 0.43 -6.58 -11.26
N LEU A 115 -0.62 -6.87 -10.49
CA LEU A 115 -2.01 -6.89 -10.94
C LEU A 115 -2.66 -5.55 -10.59
N HIS A 116 -3.28 -4.89 -11.55
CA HIS A 116 -4.03 -3.65 -11.33
C HIS A 116 -5.23 -3.59 -12.29
N ASN A 117 -6.41 -3.26 -11.78
CA ASN A 117 -7.66 -3.21 -12.56
C ASN A 117 -7.93 -4.50 -13.37
N GLY A 118 -7.68 -5.67 -12.77
CA GLY A 118 -7.92 -6.97 -13.40
C GLY A 118 -6.92 -7.37 -14.49
N SER A 119 -5.87 -6.57 -14.70
CA SER A 119 -4.83 -6.83 -15.72
C SER A 119 -3.46 -6.90 -15.09
N THR A 120 -2.61 -7.76 -15.66
CA THR A 120 -1.20 -7.89 -15.26
C THR A 120 -0.35 -6.83 -15.98
N HIS A 121 0.49 -6.18 -15.22
CA HIS A 121 1.41 -5.15 -15.68
C HIS A 121 2.85 -5.47 -15.25
N GLN A 122 3.80 -4.86 -15.94
CA GLN A 122 5.22 -4.94 -15.61
C GLN A 122 5.83 -3.54 -15.64
N VAL A 123 6.75 -3.27 -14.74
CA VAL A 123 7.57 -2.06 -14.72
C VAL A 123 9.01 -2.41 -14.36
N ARG A 124 9.97 -1.81 -15.06
CA ARG A 124 11.37 -1.97 -14.72
C ARG A 124 11.88 -0.79 -13.89
N ALA A 125 12.43 -1.09 -12.73
CA ALA A 125 12.96 -0.11 -11.81
C ALA A 125 14.49 0.02 -11.93
N SER A 126 15.03 1.22 -11.72
CA SER A 126 16.46 1.38 -11.46
C SER A 126 16.81 0.98 -10.02
N ARG A 127 15.89 1.25 -9.11
CA ARG A 127 15.96 0.90 -7.68
C ARG A 127 14.57 0.47 -7.21
N LEU A 128 14.55 -0.43 -6.25
CA LEU A 128 13.34 -0.93 -5.63
C LEU A 128 13.40 -0.72 -4.11
N LEU A 129 12.33 -0.18 -3.54
CA LEU A 129 12.12 -0.11 -2.11
C LEU A 129 10.93 -0.99 -1.72
N ILE A 130 11.16 -1.96 -0.86
CA ILE A 130 10.11 -2.81 -0.29
C ILE A 130 9.71 -2.21 1.06
N ALA A 131 8.51 -1.63 1.13
CA ALA A 131 7.95 -0.95 2.29
C ALA A 131 6.59 -1.56 2.70
N THR A 132 6.47 -2.89 2.56
CA THR A 132 5.22 -3.65 2.74
C THR A 132 4.75 -3.74 4.20
N GLY A 133 5.53 -3.23 5.14
CA GLY A 133 5.19 -3.22 6.56
C GLY A 133 5.32 -4.59 7.21
N ALA A 134 4.48 -4.83 8.21
CA ALA A 134 4.43 -6.08 8.96
C ALA A 134 3.01 -6.64 8.98
N GLN A 135 2.92 -7.95 9.03
CA GLN A 135 1.67 -8.68 9.19
C GLN A 135 1.69 -9.43 10.52
N GLU A 136 0.58 -9.36 11.26
CA GLU A 136 0.43 -10.14 12.48
C GLU A 136 0.37 -11.63 12.15
N ARG A 137 1.18 -12.41 12.85
CA ARG A 137 1.17 -13.86 12.77
C ARG A 137 0.41 -14.44 13.97
N PRO A 138 -0.81 -14.94 13.80
CA PRO A 138 -1.54 -15.57 14.89
C PRO A 138 -0.78 -16.79 15.43
N VAL A 139 -0.71 -16.90 16.75
CA VAL A 139 -0.14 -18.06 17.44
C VAL A 139 -1.28 -18.86 18.03
N PRO A 140 -1.38 -20.19 17.75
CA PRO A 140 -2.46 -21.02 18.24
C PRO A 140 -2.29 -21.30 19.74
N ILE A 141 -2.83 -20.41 20.57
CA ILE A 141 -2.95 -20.60 22.02
C ILE A 141 -4.34 -21.20 22.35
N PRO A 142 -4.52 -21.89 23.49
CA PRO A 142 -5.84 -22.39 23.87
C PRO A 142 -6.89 -21.29 23.85
N GLY A 143 -7.99 -21.53 23.13
CA GLY A 143 -9.08 -20.55 23.00
C GLY A 143 -8.94 -19.53 21.85
N TRP A 144 -7.88 -19.54 21.06
CA TRP A 144 -7.66 -18.56 19.97
C TRP A 144 -8.74 -18.53 18.88
N THR A 145 -9.55 -19.60 18.78
CA THR A 145 -10.67 -19.71 17.84
C THR A 145 -12.03 -19.34 18.45
N LEU A 146 -12.08 -18.94 19.72
CA LEU A 146 -13.32 -18.54 20.36
C LEU A 146 -13.84 -17.20 19.79
N PRO A 147 -15.16 -17.02 19.69
CA PRO A 147 -15.74 -15.74 19.32
C PRO A 147 -15.23 -14.60 20.23
N GLY A 148 -14.87 -13.47 19.63
CA GLY A 148 -14.31 -12.33 20.34
C GLY A 148 -12.78 -12.36 20.56
N VAL A 149 -12.11 -13.50 20.35
CA VAL A 149 -10.65 -13.59 20.40
C VAL A 149 -10.09 -13.17 19.05
N MET A 150 -9.26 -12.13 19.06
CA MET A 150 -8.61 -11.61 17.85
C MET A 150 -7.21 -11.08 18.17
N GLY A 151 -6.39 -10.94 17.14
CA GLY A 151 -5.09 -10.31 17.27
C GLY A 151 -5.19 -8.80 17.52
N ALA A 152 -4.18 -8.22 18.15
CA ALA A 152 -4.16 -6.80 18.47
C ALA A 152 -4.22 -5.92 17.20
N ALA A 153 -3.51 -6.33 16.12
CA ALA A 153 -3.55 -5.60 14.87
C ALA A 153 -4.92 -5.63 14.22
N ALA A 154 -5.68 -6.74 14.34
CA ALA A 154 -7.04 -6.83 13.84
C ALA A 154 -7.98 -5.87 14.60
N ALA A 155 -7.86 -5.78 15.93
CA ALA A 155 -8.63 -4.85 16.76
C ALA A 155 -8.31 -3.38 16.40
N ASP A 156 -7.05 -3.03 16.22
CA ASP A 156 -6.60 -1.71 15.81
C ASP A 156 -7.15 -1.31 14.42
N VAL A 157 -7.12 -2.24 13.46
CA VAL A 157 -7.70 -2.03 12.13
C VAL A 157 -9.21 -1.81 12.19
N LEU A 158 -9.94 -2.56 13.01
CA LEU A 158 -11.40 -2.37 13.19
C LEU A 158 -11.71 -1.00 13.77
N LEU A 159 -10.97 -0.57 14.78
CA LEU A 159 -11.14 0.76 15.38
C LEU A 159 -10.90 1.87 14.34
N LYS A 160 -9.78 1.83 13.62
CA LYS A 160 -9.41 2.83 12.61
C LYS A 160 -10.36 2.84 11.40
N SER A 161 -10.75 1.67 10.90
CA SER A 161 -11.56 1.56 9.69
C SER A 161 -13.06 1.81 9.93
N SER A 162 -13.59 1.36 11.04
CA SER A 162 -15.05 1.37 11.30
C SER A 162 -15.47 1.93 12.65
N GLY A 163 -14.54 2.30 13.53
CA GLY A 163 -14.84 2.78 14.89
C GLY A 163 -15.35 1.68 15.82
N VAL A 164 -15.19 0.40 15.43
CA VAL A 164 -15.64 -0.73 16.25
C VAL A 164 -14.58 -1.08 17.27
N VAL A 165 -15.00 -1.17 18.53
CA VAL A 165 -14.18 -1.66 19.65
C VAL A 165 -14.65 -3.06 19.98
N PRO A 166 -13.76 -4.06 20.02
CA PRO A 166 -14.10 -5.40 20.48
C PRO A 166 -14.59 -5.34 21.94
N SER A 167 -15.72 -6.00 22.21
CA SER A 167 -16.32 -6.11 23.55
C SER A 167 -15.88 -7.39 24.24
#